data_48448eeb7b412e27ad94673126a75387
#
_entry.id   48448eeb7b412e27ad94673126a75387
#
_cell.length_a   1.000
_cell.length_b   1.000
_cell.length_c   1.000
_cell.angle_alpha   90.00
_cell.angle_beta   90.00
_cell.angle_gamma   90.00
#
_symmetry.space_group_name_H-M   'P 1'
#
loop_
_entity.id
_entity.type
_entity.pdbx_description
1 polymer ?
#
loop_
_entity_poly.entity_id
_entity_poly.type
_entity_poly.pdbx_seq_one_letter_code
_entity_poly.pdbx_strand_id
1 'polypeptide(L)'
;MSKEKVRTQRRFRGSIMPTASHPEIRRVRREGKYPSIHGNKLWKSSCLLIDYLKQNPPEHAGRVIDVGCGWGASGIWCAKTLGSAVTSMDADPDVFPFLDVAARLNGVQTTPLVSRFEKLTGRQLAQFDMLIAADICFWDELVDPVYRMVDRAVKAGVKHILIADPERPTFHQMAARCVERYCAEVIDWTTRSPIKASGAILVIHNA
;
A
#
# COMPACT_ATOMS: atom_id res chain seq x y z
N MET A 1 19.04 11.61 18.30
CA MET A 1 17.55 11.65 18.28
C MET A 1 17.05 11.47 19.71
N SER A 2 16.19 12.36 20.24
CA SER A 2 15.66 12.22 21.59
C SER A 2 14.73 11.00 21.70
N LYS A 3 14.65 10.37 22.89
CA LYS A 3 13.75 9.24 23.17
C LYS A 3 12.27 9.53 22.85
N GLU A 4 11.86 10.77 22.85
CA GLU A 4 10.52 11.26 22.53
C GLU A 4 10.22 11.17 21.02
N LYS A 5 11.18 11.50 20.14
CA LYS A 5 11.05 11.33 18.69
C LYS A 5 10.85 9.88 18.27
N VAL A 6 11.41 8.92 19.01
CA VAL A 6 11.25 7.46 18.73
C VAL A 6 9.86 6.96 19.11
N ARG A 7 9.19 7.60 20.09
CA ARG A 7 7.82 7.24 20.50
C ARG A 7 6.73 7.70 19.52
N THR A 8 6.94 8.83 18.83
CA THR A 8 5.91 9.45 17.99
C THR A 8 6.03 9.10 16.52
N GLN A 9 7.20 8.63 16.07
CA GLN A 9 7.45 8.23 14.69
C GLN A 9 8.45 7.08 14.61
N ARG A 10 8.38 6.31 13.53
CA ARG A 10 9.33 5.25 13.17
C ARG A 10 9.99 5.57 11.83
N ARG A 11 11.23 5.18 11.66
CA ARG A 11 11.91 5.22 10.37
C ARG A 11 11.99 3.82 9.79
N PHE A 12 11.63 3.68 8.52
CA PHE A 12 11.74 2.41 7.82
C PHE A 12 12.15 2.63 6.37
N ARG A 13 13.28 2.06 5.98
CA ARG A 13 13.80 2.11 4.60
C ARG A 13 13.82 3.52 3.97
N GLY A 14 14.16 4.54 4.75
CA GLY A 14 14.23 5.93 4.31
C GLY A 14 12.96 6.75 4.54
N SER A 15 11.82 6.13 4.80
CA SER A 15 10.56 6.83 5.12
C SER A 15 10.36 7.03 6.62
N ILE A 16 9.63 8.07 6.95
CA ILE A 16 9.15 8.38 8.30
C ILE A 16 7.69 7.98 8.39
N MET A 17 7.37 7.15 9.36
CA MET A 17 6.01 6.68 9.62
C MET A 17 5.54 7.21 10.97
N PRO A 18 4.52 8.08 11.02
CA PRO A 18 3.98 8.56 12.29
C PRO A 18 3.33 7.39 13.06
N THR A 19 3.36 7.47 14.38
CA THR A 19 2.61 6.54 15.24
C THR A 19 1.31 7.20 15.71
N ALA A 20 0.42 6.42 16.32
CA ALA A 20 -0.80 6.95 16.92
C ALA A 20 -0.56 8.02 18.01
N SER A 21 0.65 8.06 18.58
CA SER A 21 1.05 9.05 19.58
C SER A 21 1.62 10.36 18.98
N HIS A 22 1.77 10.44 17.64
CA HIS A 22 2.26 11.65 16.99
C HIS A 22 1.30 12.83 17.24
N PRO A 23 1.81 14.04 17.58
CA PRO A 23 0.94 15.18 17.93
C PRO A 23 -0.08 15.52 16.85
N GLU A 24 0.32 15.53 15.58
CA GLU A 24 -0.59 15.82 14.47
C GLU A 24 -1.60 14.70 14.21
N ILE A 25 -1.22 13.43 14.40
CA ILE A 25 -2.18 12.30 14.34
C ILE A 25 -3.24 12.44 15.44
N ARG A 26 -2.82 12.82 16.65
CA ARG A 26 -3.76 13.10 17.75
C ARG A 26 -4.67 14.30 17.45
N ARG A 27 -4.15 15.33 16.76
CA ARG A 27 -4.94 16.49 16.33
C ARG A 27 -6.02 16.05 15.34
N VAL A 28 -5.66 15.32 14.30
CA VAL A 28 -6.60 14.79 13.29
C VAL A 28 -7.72 13.98 13.95
N ARG A 29 -7.39 13.13 14.91
CA ARG A 29 -8.41 12.39 15.68
C ARG A 29 -9.33 13.29 16.48
N ARG A 30 -8.82 14.33 17.13
CA ARG A 30 -9.66 15.30 17.88
C ARG A 30 -10.58 16.12 16.97
N GLU A 31 -10.23 16.28 15.70
CA GLU A 31 -11.06 16.90 14.67
C GLU A 31 -12.18 15.95 14.16
N GLY A 32 -12.38 14.81 14.80
CA GLY A 32 -13.47 13.87 14.52
C GLY A 32 -13.20 12.91 13.36
N LYS A 33 -11.93 12.75 12.95
CA LYS A 33 -11.54 11.81 11.90
C LYS A 33 -11.27 10.43 12.50
N TYR A 34 -12.12 9.49 12.14
CA TYR A 34 -12.06 8.10 12.60
C TYR A 34 -12.27 7.14 11.44
N PRO A 35 -11.19 6.69 10.78
CA PRO A 35 -11.31 5.72 9.70
C PRO A 35 -12.12 4.49 10.14
N SER A 36 -13.17 4.16 9.39
CA SER A 36 -14.14 3.12 9.71
C SER A 36 -13.68 1.73 9.29
N ILE A 37 -12.81 1.64 8.27
CA ILE A 37 -12.37 0.37 7.69
C ILE A 37 -10.86 0.25 7.88
N HIS A 38 -10.42 -0.27 9.02
CA HIS A 38 -9.01 -0.63 9.29
C HIS A 38 -7.93 0.44 8.98
N GLY A 39 -8.29 1.64 8.48
CA GLY A 39 -7.39 2.74 8.13
C GLY A 39 -6.81 3.51 9.34
N ASN A 40 -6.76 2.89 10.54
CA ASN A 40 -6.47 3.57 11.80
C ASN A 40 -5.02 3.44 12.29
N LYS A 41 -4.17 2.75 11.57
CA LYS A 41 -2.76 2.50 11.92
C LYS A 41 -1.91 2.15 10.70
N LEU A 42 -0.59 2.12 10.89
CA LEU A 42 0.34 1.51 9.95
C LEU A 42 0.25 -0.02 10.03
N TRP A 43 -0.03 -0.66 8.93
CA TRP A 43 -0.03 -2.11 8.78
C TRP A 43 1.36 -2.64 8.40
N LYS A 44 1.73 -3.80 8.94
CA LYS A 44 3.08 -4.35 8.76
C LYS A 44 3.34 -4.84 7.32
N SER A 45 2.31 -5.24 6.59
CA SER A 45 2.44 -5.66 5.19
C SER A 45 2.93 -4.54 4.29
N SER A 46 2.64 -3.27 4.62
CA SER A 46 3.28 -2.14 3.95
C SER A 46 4.81 -2.15 4.10
N CYS A 47 5.33 -2.64 5.22
CA CYS A 47 6.77 -2.77 5.43
C CYS A 47 7.36 -3.92 4.59
N LEU A 48 6.63 -5.02 4.40
CA LEU A 48 7.06 -6.11 3.50
C LEU A 48 7.20 -5.58 2.08
N LEU A 49 6.17 -4.89 1.60
CA LEU A 49 6.14 -4.31 0.27
C LEU A 49 7.26 -3.28 0.03
N ILE A 50 7.48 -2.37 0.97
CA ILE A 50 8.56 -1.38 0.91
C ILE A 50 9.94 -2.05 0.89
N ASP A 51 10.15 -3.08 1.71
CA ASP A 51 11.42 -3.79 1.78
C ASP A 51 11.70 -4.58 0.50
N TYR A 52 10.66 -5.22 -0.05
CA TYR A 52 10.73 -5.92 -1.32
C TYR A 52 11.10 -4.96 -2.46
N LEU A 53 10.35 -3.87 -2.63
CA LEU A 53 10.60 -2.86 -3.66
C LEU A 53 11.99 -2.21 -3.54
N LYS A 54 12.51 -2.08 -2.32
CA LYS A 54 13.87 -1.57 -2.11
C LYS A 54 14.93 -2.55 -2.62
N GLN A 55 14.71 -3.84 -2.51
CA GLN A 55 15.64 -4.88 -2.95
C GLN A 55 15.45 -5.24 -4.43
N ASN A 56 14.23 -5.06 -4.94
CA ASN A 56 13.83 -5.35 -6.31
C ASN A 56 13.14 -4.12 -6.92
N PRO A 57 13.88 -3.03 -7.15
CA PRO A 57 13.28 -1.81 -7.71
C PRO A 57 12.82 -2.07 -9.14
N PRO A 58 11.58 -1.67 -9.50
CA PRO A 58 11.11 -1.77 -10.88
C PRO A 58 11.89 -0.79 -11.78
N GLU A 59 12.13 -1.17 -13.03
CA GLU A 59 12.81 -0.30 -14.00
C GLU A 59 12.03 1.00 -14.25
N HIS A 60 10.71 0.90 -14.29
CA HIS A 60 9.80 2.02 -14.49
C HIS A 60 8.63 1.96 -13.51
N ALA A 61 8.50 2.98 -12.69
CA ALA A 61 7.39 3.20 -11.79
C ALA A 61 7.03 4.69 -11.73
N GLY A 62 6.87 5.32 -12.89
CA GLY A 62 6.58 6.75 -13.00
C GLY A 62 5.24 7.12 -12.38
N ARG A 63 4.19 6.33 -12.62
CA ARG A 63 2.85 6.51 -12.07
C ARG A 63 2.41 5.27 -11.30
N VAL A 64 2.15 5.46 -10.01
CA VAL A 64 1.80 4.39 -9.08
C VAL A 64 0.43 4.64 -8.49
N ILE A 65 -0.39 3.58 -8.39
CA ILE A 65 -1.60 3.58 -7.58
C ILE A 65 -1.40 2.73 -6.33
N ASP A 66 -1.59 3.31 -5.15
CA ASP A 66 -1.58 2.64 -3.84
C ASP A 66 -3.04 2.39 -3.42
N VAL A 67 -3.47 1.13 -3.50
CA VAL A 67 -4.86 0.71 -3.32
C VAL A 67 -5.10 0.26 -1.88
N GLY A 68 -6.10 0.85 -1.22
CA GLY A 68 -6.31 0.67 0.22
C GLY A 68 -5.16 1.31 0.99
N CYS A 69 -4.80 2.53 0.61
CA CYS A 69 -3.56 3.18 1.04
C CYS A 69 -3.47 3.42 2.54
N GLY A 70 -4.60 3.54 3.26
CA GLY A 70 -4.62 3.91 4.67
C GLY A 70 -3.80 5.19 4.94
N TRP A 71 -2.77 5.09 5.77
CA TRP A 71 -1.84 6.21 6.04
C TRP A 71 -0.74 6.38 4.98
N GLY A 72 -0.82 5.66 3.86
CA GLY A 72 -0.01 5.87 2.67
C GLY A 72 1.44 5.40 2.75
N ALA A 73 1.79 4.48 3.63
CA ALA A 73 3.18 4.11 3.86
C ALA A 73 3.91 3.66 2.59
N SER A 74 3.30 2.78 1.80
CA SER A 74 3.88 2.22 0.56
C SER A 74 3.96 3.29 -0.53
N GLY A 75 2.86 4.00 -0.78
CA GLY A 75 2.82 5.07 -1.78
C GLY A 75 3.78 6.21 -1.46
N ILE A 76 3.84 6.67 -0.21
CA ILE A 76 4.79 7.69 0.24
C ILE A 76 6.23 7.24 0.01
N TRP A 77 6.54 5.96 0.27
CA TRP A 77 7.88 5.44 -0.01
C TRP A 77 8.19 5.46 -1.52
N CYS A 78 7.24 5.06 -2.36
CA CYS A 78 7.39 5.12 -3.83
C CYS A 78 7.61 6.57 -4.30
N ALA A 79 6.79 7.51 -3.83
CA ALA A 79 6.97 8.92 -4.18
C ALA A 79 8.35 9.46 -3.77
N LYS A 80 8.82 9.09 -2.57
CA LYS A 80 10.08 9.60 -2.01
C LYS A 80 11.32 8.93 -2.62
N THR A 81 11.27 7.62 -2.85
CA THR A 81 12.45 6.83 -3.17
C THR A 81 12.57 6.58 -4.67
N LEU A 82 11.44 6.34 -5.34
CA LEU A 82 11.39 6.08 -6.78
C LEU A 82 11.09 7.35 -7.59
N GLY A 83 10.69 8.45 -6.94
CA GLY A 83 10.26 9.66 -7.62
C GLY A 83 8.90 9.55 -8.32
N SER A 84 8.10 8.55 -7.94
CA SER A 84 6.83 8.24 -8.60
C SER A 84 5.76 9.31 -8.33
N ALA A 85 4.93 9.60 -9.32
CA ALA A 85 3.65 10.28 -9.14
C ALA A 85 2.65 9.27 -8.58
N VAL A 86 2.25 9.44 -7.31
CA VAL A 86 1.43 8.46 -6.59
C VAL A 86 0.00 8.93 -6.46
N THR A 87 -0.95 8.08 -6.86
CA THR A 87 -2.36 8.17 -6.50
C THR A 87 -2.62 7.26 -5.30
N SER A 88 -2.99 7.85 -4.17
CA SER A 88 -3.34 7.12 -2.95
C SER A 88 -4.85 6.93 -2.91
N MET A 89 -5.30 5.70 -3.10
CA MET A 89 -6.71 5.36 -3.17
C MET A 89 -7.17 4.64 -1.90
N ASP A 90 -8.29 5.08 -1.36
CA ASP A 90 -8.98 4.40 -0.27
C ASP A 90 -10.50 4.57 -0.41
N ALA A 91 -11.27 3.61 0.14
CA ALA A 91 -12.72 3.71 0.19
C ALA A 91 -13.19 4.66 1.29
N ASP A 92 -12.37 4.85 2.33
CA ASP A 92 -12.68 5.69 3.47
C ASP A 92 -11.95 7.04 3.35
N PRO A 93 -12.68 8.16 3.14
CA PRO A 93 -12.06 9.48 3.02
C PRO A 93 -11.39 9.95 4.32
N ASP A 94 -11.73 9.40 5.45
CA ASP A 94 -11.16 9.79 6.75
C ASP A 94 -9.70 9.31 6.95
N VAL A 95 -9.17 8.48 6.04
CA VAL A 95 -7.73 8.13 6.04
C VAL A 95 -6.84 9.27 5.54
N PHE A 96 -7.32 10.11 4.60
CA PHE A 96 -6.49 11.10 3.92
C PHE A 96 -5.89 12.17 4.82
N PRO A 97 -6.55 12.68 5.87
CA PRO A 97 -5.90 13.57 6.82
C PRO A 97 -4.69 12.96 7.54
N PHE A 98 -4.70 11.63 7.77
CA PHE A 98 -3.55 10.91 8.34
C PHE A 98 -2.46 10.70 7.32
N LEU A 99 -2.83 10.37 6.08
CA LEU A 99 -1.91 10.30 4.95
C LEU A 99 -1.19 11.63 4.73
N ASP A 100 -1.89 12.76 4.80
CA ASP A 100 -1.30 14.10 4.66
C ASP A 100 -0.24 14.37 5.72
N VAL A 101 -0.48 13.97 6.97
CA VAL A 101 0.53 14.07 8.03
C VAL A 101 1.76 13.25 7.66
N ALA A 102 1.58 12.01 7.21
CA ALA A 102 2.68 11.13 6.83
C ALA A 102 3.44 11.66 5.61
N ALA A 103 2.74 12.16 4.59
CA ALA A 103 3.33 12.73 3.38
C ALA A 103 4.19 13.96 3.69
N ARG A 104 3.67 14.91 4.49
CA ARG A 104 4.44 16.10 4.94
C ARG A 104 5.70 15.73 5.72
N LEU A 105 5.63 14.73 6.61
CA LEU A 105 6.80 14.26 7.35
C LEU A 105 7.89 13.69 6.43
N ASN A 106 7.52 13.26 5.24
CA ASN A 106 8.43 12.72 4.23
C ASN A 106 8.82 13.74 3.14
N GLY A 107 8.23 14.93 3.13
CA GLY A 107 8.47 15.96 2.12
C GLY A 107 7.97 15.56 0.72
N VAL A 108 6.88 14.78 0.64
CA VAL A 108 6.25 14.35 -0.60
C VAL A 108 4.78 14.70 -0.62
N GLN A 109 4.19 14.62 -1.81
CA GLN A 109 2.75 14.74 -2.03
C GLN A 109 2.25 13.51 -2.79
N THR A 110 1.00 13.14 -2.53
CA THR A 110 0.27 12.12 -3.29
C THR A 110 -1.10 12.65 -3.66
N THR A 111 -1.70 12.13 -4.70
CA THR A 111 -3.05 12.52 -5.14
C THR A 111 -4.07 11.61 -4.48
N PRO A 112 -4.95 12.12 -3.59
CA PRO A 112 -5.98 11.30 -2.97
C PRO A 112 -7.07 10.92 -3.98
N LEU A 113 -7.56 9.69 -3.89
CA LEU A 113 -8.68 9.18 -4.67
C LEU A 113 -9.64 8.41 -3.76
N VAL A 114 -10.81 8.98 -3.48
CA VAL A 114 -11.87 8.26 -2.75
C VAL A 114 -12.55 7.32 -3.73
N SER A 115 -12.28 6.03 -3.61
CA SER A 115 -12.93 5.00 -4.44
C SER A 115 -12.77 3.62 -3.81
N ARG A 116 -13.69 2.73 -4.17
CA ARG A 116 -13.53 1.29 -3.90
C ARG A 116 -12.83 0.65 -5.10
N PHE A 117 -12.01 -0.38 -4.86
CA PHE A 117 -11.26 -1.05 -5.94
C PHE A 117 -12.16 -1.75 -6.96
N GLU A 118 -13.40 -2.11 -6.60
CA GLU A 118 -14.40 -2.62 -7.53
C GLU A 118 -14.81 -1.58 -8.59
N LYS A 119 -14.68 -0.31 -8.27
CA LYS A 119 -15.04 0.81 -9.16
C LYS A 119 -13.89 1.25 -10.09
N LEU A 120 -12.67 0.78 -9.84
CA LEU A 120 -11.54 1.07 -10.75
C LEU A 120 -11.78 0.44 -12.11
N THR A 121 -11.91 1.25 -13.13
CA THR A 121 -12.08 0.81 -14.52
C THR A 121 -10.74 0.49 -15.17
N GLY A 122 -10.72 -0.35 -16.23
CA GLY A 122 -9.51 -0.60 -17.01
C GLY A 122 -8.90 0.69 -17.57
N ARG A 123 -9.73 1.66 -18.02
CA ARG A 123 -9.25 2.97 -18.51
C ARG A 123 -8.52 3.78 -17.43
N GLN A 124 -8.97 3.72 -16.18
CA GLN A 124 -8.27 4.37 -15.07
C GLN A 124 -6.96 3.65 -14.75
N LEU A 125 -7.00 2.30 -14.70
CA LEU A 125 -5.84 1.47 -14.39
C LEU A 125 -4.74 1.60 -15.47
N ALA A 126 -5.10 1.75 -16.74
CA ALA A 126 -4.16 1.96 -17.86
C ALA A 126 -3.30 3.24 -17.71
N GLN A 127 -3.61 4.11 -16.76
CA GLN A 127 -2.82 5.31 -16.51
C GLN A 127 -1.63 5.06 -15.58
N PHE A 128 -1.51 3.87 -14.99
CA PHE A 128 -0.49 3.53 -14.00
C PHE A 128 0.50 2.51 -14.53
N ASP A 129 1.76 2.69 -14.19
CA ASP A 129 2.82 1.74 -14.48
C ASP A 129 2.85 0.62 -13.43
N MET A 130 2.47 0.96 -12.17
CA MET A 130 2.49 0.03 -11.04
C MET A 130 1.27 0.18 -10.16
N LEU A 131 0.70 -0.97 -9.75
CA LEU A 131 -0.32 -1.07 -8.71
C LEU A 131 0.30 -1.74 -7.48
N ILE A 132 0.17 -1.09 -6.34
CA ILE A 132 0.59 -1.63 -5.06
C ILE A 132 -0.58 -1.67 -4.09
N ALA A 133 -0.59 -2.68 -3.21
CA ALA A 133 -1.56 -2.80 -2.15
C ALA A 133 -0.99 -3.59 -0.96
N ALA A 134 -1.48 -3.32 0.24
CA ALA A 134 -1.07 -4.04 1.44
C ALA A 134 -2.27 -4.25 2.37
N ASP A 135 -2.46 -5.48 2.84
CA ASP A 135 -3.53 -5.84 3.78
C ASP A 135 -4.97 -5.58 3.25
N ILE A 136 -5.24 -5.77 1.95
CA ILE A 136 -6.55 -5.46 1.36
C ILE A 136 -7.48 -6.67 1.21
N CYS A 137 -7.00 -7.90 1.37
CA CYS A 137 -7.77 -9.13 1.21
C CYS A 137 -8.03 -9.80 2.58
N PHE A 138 -8.74 -9.11 3.48
CA PHE A 138 -8.85 -9.52 4.88
C PHE A 138 -10.18 -10.22 5.26
N TRP A 139 -11.18 -10.27 4.36
CA TRP A 139 -12.44 -11.00 4.49
C TRP A 139 -12.71 -11.84 3.25
N ASP A 140 -13.50 -12.91 3.39
CA ASP A 140 -13.82 -13.83 2.29
C ASP A 140 -14.52 -13.12 1.12
N GLU A 141 -15.37 -12.15 1.42
CA GLU A 141 -16.09 -11.35 0.42
C GLU A 141 -15.14 -10.47 -0.43
N LEU A 142 -13.89 -10.27 0.00
CA LEU A 142 -12.90 -9.47 -0.73
C LEU A 142 -12.07 -10.29 -1.72
N VAL A 143 -12.07 -11.62 -1.63
CA VAL A 143 -11.30 -12.51 -2.52
C VAL A 143 -11.63 -12.23 -3.99
N ASP A 144 -12.90 -12.26 -4.34
CA ASP A 144 -13.36 -12.06 -5.72
C ASP A 144 -13.21 -10.62 -6.21
N PRO A 145 -13.59 -9.58 -5.44
CA PRO A 145 -13.32 -8.19 -5.80
C PRO A 145 -11.85 -7.86 -6.02
N VAL A 146 -10.94 -8.32 -5.16
CA VAL A 146 -9.49 -8.09 -5.30
C VAL A 146 -8.95 -8.81 -6.53
N TYR A 147 -9.32 -10.08 -6.73
CA TYR A 147 -8.95 -10.81 -7.94
C TYR A 147 -9.42 -10.09 -9.21
N ARG A 148 -10.67 -9.62 -9.26
CA ARG A 148 -11.20 -8.89 -10.42
C ARG A 148 -10.51 -7.55 -10.65
N MET A 149 -10.05 -6.89 -9.60
CA MET A 149 -9.21 -5.68 -9.74
C MET A 149 -7.88 -6.03 -10.38
N VAL A 150 -7.21 -7.09 -9.93
CA VAL A 150 -5.95 -7.58 -10.53
C VAL A 150 -6.16 -7.97 -12.00
N ASP A 151 -7.22 -8.73 -12.33
CA ASP A 151 -7.56 -9.10 -13.71
C ASP A 151 -7.74 -7.87 -14.60
N ARG A 152 -8.41 -6.83 -14.11
CA ARG A 152 -8.55 -5.58 -14.85
C ARG A 152 -7.22 -4.85 -15.02
N ALA A 153 -6.37 -4.85 -13.98
CA ALA A 153 -5.07 -4.18 -14.03
C ALA A 153 -4.13 -4.86 -15.05
N VAL A 154 -4.07 -6.20 -15.04
CA VAL A 154 -3.30 -6.97 -16.05
C VAL A 154 -3.79 -6.66 -17.46
N LYS A 155 -5.12 -6.73 -17.70
CA LYS A 155 -5.73 -6.43 -19.00
C LYS A 155 -5.54 -4.98 -19.45
N ALA A 156 -5.41 -4.07 -18.50
CA ALA A 156 -5.15 -2.65 -18.75
C ALA A 156 -3.67 -2.35 -19.06
N GLY A 157 -2.77 -3.32 -18.95
CA GLY A 157 -1.35 -3.16 -19.23
C GLY A 157 -0.54 -2.57 -18.08
N VAL A 158 -1.05 -2.64 -16.83
CA VAL A 158 -0.25 -2.28 -15.64
C VAL A 158 0.93 -3.24 -15.54
N LYS A 159 2.15 -2.72 -15.62
CA LYS A 159 3.37 -3.54 -15.76
C LYS A 159 3.74 -4.28 -14.47
N HIS A 160 3.56 -3.66 -13.33
CA HIS A 160 3.93 -4.21 -12.02
C HIS A 160 2.72 -4.20 -11.08
N ILE A 161 2.32 -5.36 -10.59
CA ILE A 161 1.25 -5.48 -9.60
C ILE A 161 1.81 -6.22 -8.39
N LEU A 162 1.79 -5.57 -7.24
CA LEU A 162 2.35 -6.11 -6.01
C LEU A 162 1.32 -5.98 -4.88
N ILE A 163 0.97 -7.11 -4.27
CA ILE A 163 0.04 -7.15 -3.13
C ILE A 163 0.69 -7.89 -1.98
N ALA A 164 0.93 -7.22 -0.87
CA ALA A 164 1.50 -7.81 0.33
C ALA A 164 0.42 -8.12 1.38
N ASP A 165 0.54 -9.28 2.01
CA ASP A 165 -0.39 -9.74 3.06
C ASP A 165 0.36 -10.51 4.15
N PRO A 166 -0.14 -10.56 5.41
CA PRO A 166 0.44 -11.39 6.47
C PRO A 166 0.06 -12.89 6.34
N GLU A 167 -0.18 -13.38 5.12
CA GLU A 167 -0.51 -14.78 4.77
C GLU A 167 -1.91 -15.21 5.24
N ARG A 168 -2.91 -14.34 5.07
CA ARG A 168 -4.30 -14.76 5.33
C ARG A 168 -4.77 -15.79 4.30
N PRO A 169 -5.62 -16.75 4.70
CA PRO A 169 -6.21 -17.72 3.76
C PRO A 169 -6.90 -17.05 2.55
N THR A 170 -7.58 -15.94 2.77
CA THR A 170 -8.25 -15.13 1.72
C THR A 170 -7.27 -14.57 0.70
N PHE A 171 -6.10 -14.10 1.15
CA PHE A 171 -5.02 -13.68 0.25
C PHE A 171 -4.52 -14.85 -0.60
N HIS A 172 -4.26 -16.00 0.00
CA HIS A 172 -3.78 -17.18 -0.73
C HIS A 172 -4.80 -17.69 -1.75
N GLN A 173 -6.10 -17.68 -1.42
CA GLN A 173 -7.17 -18.03 -2.38
C GLN A 173 -7.17 -17.08 -3.59
N MET A 174 -7.07 -15.78 -3.36
CA MET A 174 -6.99 -14.78 -4.41
C MET A 174 -5.71 -14.93 -5.24
N ALA A 175 -4.57 -15.09 -4.58
CA ALA A 175 -3.26 -15.20 -5.22
C ALA A 175 -3.12 -16.47 -6.07
N ALA A 176 -3.63 -17.61 -5.62
CA ALA A 176 -3.65 -18.87 -6.39
C ALA A 176 -4.34 -18.67 -7.75
N ARG A 177 -5.47 -17.99 -7.79
CA ARG A 177 -6.18 -17.67 -9.05
C ARG A 177 -5.35 -16.78 -9.98
N CYS A 178 -4.54 -15.90 -9.41
CA CYS A 178 -3.63 -15.06 -10.19
C CYS A 178 -2.48 -15.88 -10.77
N VAL A 179 -1.88 -16.78 -9.98
CA VAL A 179 -0.79 -17.66 -10.39
C VAL A 179 -1.26 -18.62 -11.51
N GLU A 180 -2.46 -19.18 -11.41
CA GLU A 180 -3.01 -20.06 -12.45
C GLU A 180 -3.22 -19.34 -13.80
N ARG A 181 -3.43 -18.03 -13.78
CA ARG A 181 -3.87 -17.31 -14.98
C ARG A 181 -2.82 -16.37 -15.57
N TYR A 182 -1.89 -15.88 -14.76
CA TYR A 182 -0.92 -14.87 -15.18
C TYR A 182 0.50 -15.35 -14.88
N CYS A 183 1.49 -14.65 -15.44
CA CYS A 183 2.88 -14.79 -15.01
C CYS A 183 3.04 -14.13 -13.63
N ALA A 184 2.61 -14.85 -12.60
CA ALA A 184 2.53 -14.39 -11.23
C ALA A 184 3.22 -15.37 -10.29
N GLU A 185 3.78 -14.85 -9.22
CA GLU A 185 4.38 -15.64 -8.15
C GLU A 185 3.97 -15.11 -6.77
N VAL A 186 3.98 -15.98 -5.78
CA VAL A 186 3.80 -15.63 -4.37
C VAL A 186 5.13 -15.86 -3.67
N ILE A 187 5.69 -14.80 -3.12
CA ILE A 187 7.02 -14.80 -2.51
C ILE A 187 6.87 -14.59 -1.00
N ASP A 188 7.37 -15.54 -0.20
CA ASP A 188 7.49 -15.34 1.24
C ASP A 188 8.51 -14.26 1.53
N TRP A 189 8.14 -13.30 2.37
CA TRP A 189 8.99 -12.16 2.66
C TRP A 189 9.04 -11.84 4.15
N THR A 190 10.23 -11.51 4.62
CA THR A 190 10.42 -11.12 6.02
C THR A 190 11.27 -9.88 6.15
N THR A 191 10.88 -8.99 7.04
CA THR A 191 11.72 -7.87 7.47
C THR A 191 12.16 -8.04 8.91
N ARG A 192 13.40 -7.63 9.25
CA ARG A 192 13.92 -7.80 10.62
C ARG A 192 13.98 -6.49 11.37
N SER A 193 14.84 -5.59 10.98
CA SER A 193 15.08 -4.30 11.68
C SER A 193 14.82 -3.12 10.74
N PRO A 194 14.26 -2.02 11.20
CA PRO A 194 13.77 -1.72 12.56
C PRO A 194 12.33 -2.20 12.84
N ILE A 195 11.62 -2.72 11.83
CA ILE A 195 10.25 -3.26 11.97
C ILE A 195 10.27 -4.71 11.55
N LYS A 196 9.91 -5.60 12.48
CA LYS A 196 9.76 -7.04 12.20
C LYS A 196 8.39 -7.30 11.61
N ALA A 197 8.36 -7.92 10.43
CA ALA A 197 7.16 -8.40 9.77
C ALA A 197 7.49 -9.68 9.01
N SER A 198 6.51 -10.57 8.86
CA SER A 198 6.53 -11.72 7.98
C SER A 198 5.20 -11.79 7.23
N GLY A 199 5.22 -12.37 6.06
CA GLY A 199 4.06 -12.50 5.19
C GLY A 199 4.48 -12.88 3.78
N ALA A 200 3.56 -12.78 2.84
CA ALA A 200 3.79 -13.07 1.45
C ALA A 200 3.45 -11.86 0.55
N ILE A 201 4.05 -11.85 -0.63
CA ILE A 201 3.81 -10.83 -1.65
C ILE A 201 3.44 -11.54 -2.94
N LEU A 202 2.25 -11.24 -3.47
CA LEU A 202 1.90 -11.57 -4.84
C LEU A 202 2.59 -10.57 -5.75
N VAL A 203 3.36 -11.07 -6.70
CA VAL A 203 4.10 -10.29 -7.70
C VAL A 203 3.65 -10.71 -9.09
N ILE A 204 3.26 -9.74 -9.91
CA ILE A 204 2.95 -9.94 -11.32
C ILE A 204 3.78 -8.94 -12.14
N HIS A 205 4.59 -9.48 -13.03
CA HIS A 205 5.28 -8.73 -14.08
C HIS A 205 4.53 -8.92 -15.40
N ASN A 206 3.78 -7.89 -15.79
CA ASN A 206 3.00 -7.91 -17.02
C ASN A 206 3.85 -7.40 -18.18
N ALA A 207 3.99 -8.21 -19.22
CA ALA A 207 4.83 -7.91 -20.39
C ALA A 207 4.26 -6.77 -21.27
#